data_eb3c58e430aaf8ca10c79e94b7c78ecf
#
_entry.id   eb3c58e430aaf8ca10c79e94b7c78ecf
#
_cell.length_a   1.000
_cell.length_b   1.000
_cell.length_c   1.000
_cell.angle_alpha   90.00
_cell.angle_beta   90.00
_cell.angle_gamma   90.00
#
_symmetry.space_group_name_H-M   'P 1'
#
loop_
_entity.id
_entity.type
_entity.pdbx_description
1 polymer ?
#
loop_
_entity_poly.entity_id
_entity_poly.type
_entity_poly.pdbx_seq_one_letter_code
_entity_poly.pdbx_strand_id
1 'polypeptide(L)'
;MSEQPMGSPDDASAAPGAAVTSGTIRDPIPEHELGSVTLSPDGAFEAGSHVTFTLTYTAGKFGIDDSGSLRICFRFASDQTRPQFEDPTRPNYTTVEASNNAVLQYHYDPKGNVRPWDRTLYIKVVNGFLREGDTITVRFGVTDGGSPGMRLQTFCEDTFEFRMLVDPIATYNYQPLPEQPIISVVAGKPESYVAVMPTLRRVGETFSLKLRGEDMWGNPSDQCDVTFQLRASAAVANLPDSVTFKLGDFAVEIPDLSVSETGDVRIELVDADGKAVAEANPLRVVDAADLIPFWADLHGQSEETIGTNSARQFFDFARNKAFIDAAGHQGNDFQITTGFWDDLNRVTAEYNEDGRFVTLPGYEWSGNTG
;
A
#
# COMPACT_ATOMS: atom_id res chain seq x y z
N MET A 1 59.72 6.25 60.49
CA MET A 1 59.91 6.32 58.98
C MET A 1 58.63 6.68 58.41
N SER A 2 58.51 7.92 58.01
CA SER A 2 57.30 8.58 57.53
C SER A 2 57.24 8.45 56.02
N GLU A 3 56.22 7.81 55.49
CA GLU A 3 55.89 7.87 54.08
C GLU A 3 55.07 9.10 53.80
N GLN A 4 55.58 9.94 52.89
CA GLN A 4 54.85 11.06 52.34
C GLN A 4 53.91 10.56 51.24
N PRO A 5 52.70 11.09 51.09
CA PRO A 5 51.87 10.82 49.95
C PRO A 5 52.35 11.60 48.73
N MET A 6 52.46 10.89 47.59
CA MET A 6 52.73 11.51 46.28
C MET A 6 51.54 12.30 45.82
N GLY A 7 51.77 13.54 45.43
CA GLY A 7 50.80 14.46 44.88
C GLY A 7 50.24 13.96 43.52
N SER A 8 48.96 14.16 43.37
CA SER A 8 48.21 14.02 42.15
C SER A 8 48.75 15.00 41.08
N PRO A 9 48.95 14.58 39.84
CA PRO A 9 49.29 15.51 38.76
C PRO A 9 48.06 16.36 38.40
N ASP A 10 48.35 17.60 38.28
CA ASP A 10 47.46 18.73 37.98
C ASP A 10 46.42 18.50 36.91
N ASP A 11 45.23 18.95 37.21
CA ASP A 11 44.19 19.41 36.33
C ASP A 11 44.73 20.35 35.24
N ALA A 12 45.13 19.80 34.13
CA ALA A 12 45.15 20.54 32.89
C ALA A 12 43.76 20.57 32.30
N SER A 13 43.00 21.62 32.57
CA SER A 13 41.78 21.94 31.86
C SER A 13 42.08 22.03 30.40
N ALA A 14 41.92 20.94 29.66
CA ALA A 14 41.83 20.97 28.21
C ALA A 14 40.59 21.80 27.88
N ALA A 15 40.78 22.92 27.22
CA ALA A 15 39.74 23.66 26.54
C ALA A 15 38.91 22.62 25.72
N PRO A 16 37.57 22.69 25.72
CA PRO A 16 36.80 21.78 24.94
C PRO A 16 37.23 21.89 23.48
N GLY A 17 38.00 20.93 23.02
CA GLY A 17 38.29 20.77 21.61
C GLY A 17 36.94 20.73 20.91
N ALA A 18 36.73 21.68 19.98
CA ALA A 18 35.59 21.66 19.11
C ALA A 18 35.51 20.25 18.53
N ALA A 19 34.46 19.51 18.91
CA ALA A 19 34.18 18.25 18.30
C ALA A 19 34.06 18.48 16.81
N VAL A 20 35.01 17.94 16.04
CA VAL A 20 34.90 17.90 14.61
C VAL A 20 33.74 16.94 14.35
N THR A 21 32.54 17.48 14.26
CA THR A 21 31.37 16.75 13.81
C THR A 21 31.66 16.37 12.37
N SER A 22 32.00 15.11 12.17
CA SER A 22 32.13 14.57 10.83
C SER A 22 30.79 14.72 10.12
N GLY A 23 30.69 15.66 9.22
CA GLY A 23 29.91 15.46 8.02
C GLY A 23 28.58 16.08 7.85
N THR A 24 27.84 16.59 8.78
CA THR A 24 26.66 17.41 8.45
C THR A 24 26.89 18.86 8.78
N ILE A 25 27.52 19.53 7.84
CA ILE A 25 27.94 20.92 8.01
C ILE A 25 26.82 21.93 7.75
N ARG A 26 25.62 21.43 7.37
CA ARG A 26 24.49 22.30 7.03
C ARG A 26 23.21 21.84 7.68
N ASP A 27 22.44 22.79 8.15
CA ASP A 27 21.03 22.59 8.44
C ASP A 27 20.33 22.07 7.17
N PRO A 28 19.27 21.26 7.31
CA PRO A 28 18.47 20.84 6.17
C PRO A 28 18.02 22.06 5.36
N ILE A 29 18.00 21.94 4.03
CA ILE A 29 17.43 22.98 3.17
C ILE A 29 15.95 23.09 3.52
N PRO A 30 15.40 24.30 3.71
CA PRO A 30 13.97 24.46 3.93
C PRO A 30 13.17 23.78 2.80
N GLU A 31 12.19 22.99 3.15
CA GLU A 31 11.44 22.15 2.20
C GLU A 31 10.88 22.94 1.02
N HIS A 32 10.39 24.17 1.26
CA HIS A 32 9.86 25.06 0.22
C HIS A 32 10.92 25.60 -0.75
N GLU A 33 12.21 25.45 -0.45
CA GLU A 33 13.33 25.84 -1.28
C GLU A 33 13.91 24.67 -2.11
N LEU A 34 13.44 23.44 -1.89
CA LEU A 34 13.89 22.25 -2.63
C LEU A 34 13.34 22.15 -4.05
N GLY A 35 12.27 22.88 -4.34
CA GLY A 35 11.56 22.82 -5.61
C GLY A 35 10.19 22.18 -5.49
N SER A 36 9.64 21.78 -6.62
CA SER A 36 8.30 21.18 -6.70
C SER A 36 8.25 20.06 -7.72
N VAL A 37 7.22 19.24 -7.66
CA VAL A 37 6.99 18.16 -8.61
C VAL A 37 5.53 18.12 -9.03
N THR A 38 5.29 17.81 -10.30
CA THR A 38 3.96 17.59 -10.86
C THR A 38 3.92 16.26 -11.59
N LEU A 39 2.74 15.63 -11.64
CA LEU A 39 2.48 14.39 -12.35
C LEU A 39 1.29 14.56 -13.30
N SER A 40 1.38 14.01 -14.50
CA SER A 40 0.30 13.99 -15.48
C SER A 40 0.33 12.65 -16.23
N PRO A 41 -0.84 12.00 -16.43
CA PRO A 41 -2.12 12.33 -15.83
C PRO A 41 -2.14 12.08 -14.31
N ASP A 42 -3.08 12.68 -13.61
CA ASP A 42 -3.41 12.46 -12.21
C ASP A 42 -4.78 11.78 -12.05
N GLY A 43 -5.19 11.46 -10.82
CA GLY A 43 -6.49 10.91 -10.51
C GLY A 43 -6.49 9.40 -10.25
N ALA A 44 -7.56 8.71 -10.67
CA ALA A 44 -7.76 7.28 -10.42
C ALA A 44 -7.55 6.44 -11.68
N PHE A 45 -6.89 5.29 -11.53
CA PHE A 45 -6.57 4.35 -12.61
C PHE A 45 -6.91 2.93 -12.19
N GLU A 46 -7.37 2.11 -13.11
CA GLU A 46 -7.65 0.70 -12.84
C GLU A 46 -6.36 -0.08 -12.55
N ALA A 47 -6.42 -1.00 -11.60
CA ALA A 47 -5.36 -1.92 -11.24
C ALA A 47 -4.88 -2.70 -12.48
N GLY A 48 -3.55 -2.78 -12.65
CA GLY A 48 -2.94 -3.45 -13.80
C GLY A 48 -3.10 -2.74 -15.15
N SER A 49 -3.74 -1.56 -15.21
CA SER A 49 -3.82 -0.77 -16.45
C SER A 49 -2.46 -0.23 -16.89
N HIS A 50 -2.32 0.05 -18.19
CA HIS A 50 -1.10 0.62 -18.75
C HIS A 50 -1.27 2.12 -18.97
N VAL A 51 -0.37 2.91 -18.41
CA VAL A 51 -0.43 4.38 -18.44
C VAL A 51 0.93 4.95 -18.83
N THR A 52 0.94 6.10 -19.49
CA THR A 52 2.13 6.92 -19.65
C THR A 52 2.04 8.09 -18.68
N PHE A 53 2.97 8.13 -17.69
CA PHE A 53 3.06 9.24 -16.76
C PHE A 53 4.20 10.19 -17.12
N THR A 54 3.95 11.48 -17.04
CA THR A 54 4.96 12.51 -17.12
C THR A 54 5.12 13.16 -15.74
N LEU A 55 6.25 12.95 -15.11
CA LEU A 55 6.62 13.57 -13.85
C LEU A 55 7.62 14.67 -14.14
N THR A 56 7.32 15.90 -13.72
CA THR A 56 8.18 17.06 -13.93
C THR A 56 8.60 17.64 -12.60
N TYR A 57 9.89 17.52 -12.29
CA TYR A 57 10.51 18.22 -11.18
C TYR A 57 10.94 19.61 -11.65
N THR A 58 10.61 20.63 -10.87
CA THR A 58 11.09 22.01 -11.06
C THR A 58 12.07 22.35 -9.95
N ALA A 59 13.28 22.69 -10.30
CA ALA A 59 14.34 22.99 -9.36
C ALA A 59 14.01 24.23 -8.52
N GLY A 60 14.24 24.13 -7.22
CA GLY A 60 14.02 25.22 -6.28
C GLY A 60 15.19 26.22 -6.25
N LYS A 61 15.22 27.04 -5.24
CA LYS A 61 16.15 28.16 -5.06
C LYS A 61 17.63 27.83 -5.26
N PHE A 62 18.05 26.63 -4.87
CA PHE A 62 19.46 26.21 -4.98
C PHE A 62 19.77 25.52 -6.31
N GLY A 63 18.78 25.33 -7.18
CA GLY A 63 18.97 24.55 -8.39
C GLY A 63 19.34 23.10 -8.09
N ILE A 64 20.06 22.45 -9.01
CA ILE A 64 20.75 21.17 -8.81
C ILE A 64 22.19 21.35 -9.31
N ASP A 65 23.16 21.27 -8.43
CA ASP A 65 24.57 21.45 -8.73
C ASP A 65 25.17 20.23 -9.47
N ASP A 66 26.38 20.38 -9.98
CA ASP A 66 27.14 19.22 -10.50
C ASP A 66 27.27 18.16 -9.41
N SER A 67 26.94 16.92 -9.76
CA SER A 67 26.81 15.79 -8.83
C SER A 67 25.57 15.79 -7.91
N GLY A 68 24.74 16.84 -7.91
CA GLY A 68 23.42 16.81 -7.27
C GLY A 68 22.49 15.78 -7.92
N SER A 69 21.50 15.32 -7.18
CA SER A 69 20.72 14.17 -7.64
C SER A 69 19.30 14.13 -7.08
N LEU A 70 18.45 13.37 -7.76
CA LEU A 70 17.08 13.08 -7.41
C LEU A 70 16.87 11.57 -7.26
N ARG A 71 15.94 11.20 -6.43
CA ARG A 71 15.39 9.82 -6.34
C ARG A 71 13.88 9.85 -6.50
N ILE A 72 13.35 9.00 -7.36
CA ILE A 72 11.92 8.71 -7.43
C ILE A 72 11.76 7.30 -6.88
N CYS A 73 11.12 7.21 -5.72
CA CYS A 73 11.02 5.97 -4.94
C CYS A 73 9.60 5.44 -4.97
N PHE A 74 9.48 4.11 -5.09
CA PHE A 74 8.22 3.38 -5.00
C PHE A 74 8.29 2.38 -3.85
N ARG A 75 7.14 2.03 -3.30
CA ARG A 75 7.06 1.01 -2.25
C ARG A 75 7.50 -0.35 -2.77
N PHE A 76 8.20 -1.12 -1.94
CA PHE A 76 8.68 -2.46 -2.29
C PHE A 76 7.55 -3.45 -2.56
N ALA A 77 6.38 -3.26 -1.94
CA ALA A 77 5.21 -4.12 -2.08
C ALA A 77 4.55 -4.00 -3.46
N SER A 78 4.69 -2.84 -4.15
CA SER A 78 4.07 -2.62 -5.44
C SER A 78 4.65 -3.54 -6.53
N ASP A 79 3.80 -4.14 -7.35
CA ASP A 79 4.18 -5.01 -8.47
C ASP A 79 4.12 -4.32 -9.84
N GLN A 80 4.10 -2.98 -9.88
CA GLN A 80 4.15 -2.24 -11.14
C GLN A 80 5.39 -2.60 -11.96
N THR A 81 5.31 -2.43 -13.29
CA THR A 81 6.46 -2.66 -14.15
C THR A 81 7.61 -1.70 -13.83
N ARG A 82 8.82 -2.25 -13.75
CA ARG A 82 10.03 -1.47 -13.47
C ARG A 82 10.39 -0.59 -14.65
N PRO A 83 10.84 0.67 -14.42
CA PRO A 83 11.36 1.50 -15.50
C PRO A 83 12.59 0.85 -16.14
N GLN A 84 12.68 0.94 -17.46
CA GLN A 84 13.81 0.53 -18.26
C GLN A 84 14.06 1.54 -19.38
N PHE A 85 15.29 1.64 -19.88
CA PHE A 85 15.77 2.75 -20.69
C PHE A 85 16.34 2.32 -22.03
N GLU A 86 16.32 1.01 -22.34
CA GLU A 86 17.06 0.44 -23.47
C GLU A 86 16.16 0.06 -24.64
N ASP A 87 14.97 -0.50 -24.37
CA ASP A 87 14.09 -1.05 -25.42
C ASP A 87 12.76 -0.31 -25.45
N PRO A 88 12.53 0.56 -26.47
CA PRO A 88 11.32 1.36 -26.60
C PRO A 88 10.06 0.53 -26.91
N THR A 89 10.19 -0.77 -27.16
CA THR A 89 9.05 -1.67 -27.40
C THR A 89 8.55 -2.38 -26.16
N ARG A 90 9.37 -2.41 -25.09
CA ARG A 90 9.05 -3.13 -23.87
C ARG A 90 8.25 -2.27 -22.87
N PRO A 91 7.50 -2.93 -21.95
CA PRO A 91 6.76 -2.23 -20.92
C PRO A 91 7.65 -1.27 -20.10
N ASN A 92 7.06 -0.14 -19.74
CA ASN A 92 7.66 0.93 -18.96
C ASN A 92 8.98 1.46 -19.54
N TYR A 93 9.05 1.61 -20.87
CA TYR A 93 10.13 2.38 -21.47
C TYR A 93 10.09 3.81 -20.93
N THR A 94 11.19 4.25 -20.34
CA THR A 94 11.27 5.49 -19.58
C THR A 94 12.32 6.42 -20.17
N THR A 95 11.98 7.70 -20.31
CA THR A 95 12.91 8.75 -20.72
C THR A 95 13.12 9.77 -19.62
N VAL A 96 14.32 10.36 -19.56
CA VAL A 96 14.70 11.37 -18.56
C VAL A 96 15.41 12.49 -19.27
N GLU A 97 14.91 13.72 -19.15
CA GLU A 97 15.40 14.88 -19.87
C GLU A 97 15.50 16.11 -18.95
N ALA A 98 16.56 16.91 -19.10
CA ALA A 98 16.67 18.23 -18.50
C ALA A 98 16.18 19.30 -19.46
N SER A 99 15.60 20.40 -18.95
CA SER A 99 15.15 21.55 -19.77
C SER A 99 16.30 22.38 -20.33
N ASN A 100 17.51 22.14 -19.87
CA ASN A 100 18.74 22.82 -20.31
C ASN A 100 19.77 21.80 -20.81
N ASN A 101 21.03 22.21 -20.98
CA ASN A 101 22.09 21.34 -21.49
C ASN A 101 22.78 20.48 -20.38
N ALA A 102 22.22 20.36 -19.19
CA ALA A 102 22.76 19.50 -18.16
C ALA A 102 22.72 18.03 -18.61
N VAL A 103 23.82 17.32 -18.40
CA VAL A 103 23.92 15.89 -18.72
C VAL A 103 23.48 15.08 -17.52
N LEU A 104 22.51 14.20 -17.72
CA LEU A 104 21.94 13.35 -16.69
C LEU A 104 22.43 11.91 -16.84
N GLN A 105 22.81 11.31 -15.73
CA GLN A 105 23.00 9.87 -15.60
C GLN A 105 21.86 9.31 -14.75
N TYR A 106 21.23 8.24 -15.21
CA TYR A 106 20.12 7.65 -14.48
C TYR A 106 20.12 6.11 -14.57
N HIS A 107 19.60 5.47 -13.55
CA HIS A 107 19.41 4.02 -13.50
C HIS A 107 18.32 3.66 -12.48
N TYR A 108 17.77 2.47 -12.62
CA TYR A 108 16.83 1.92 -11.66
C TYR A 108 17.52 0.88 -10.76
N ASP A 109 17.36 1.06 -9.44
CA ASP A 109 17.85 0.13 -8.42
C ASP A 109 16.67 -0.33 -7.54
N PRO A 110 16.34 -1.64 -7.52
CA PRO A 110 15.26 -2.17 -6.67
C PRO A 110 15.56 -2.11 -5.17
N LYS A 111 16.77 -1.71 -4.78
CA LYS A 111 17.23 -1.54 -3.38
C LYS A 111 17.94 -0.20 -3.17
N GLY A 112 17.63 0.79 -3.98
CA GLY A 112 18.32 2.08 -4.03
C GLY A 112 18.00 3.03 -2.87
N ASN A 113 17.08 2.66 -1.97
CA ASN A 113 16.71 3.47 -0.81
C ASN A 113 16.26 2.57 0.36
N VAL A 114 15.82 3.19 1.46
CA VAL A 114 15.39 2.51 2.69
C VAL A 114 13.94 2.00 2.55
N ARG A 115 13.65 0.79 3.02
CA ARG A 115 12.28 0.28 3.09
C ARG A 115 11.38 1.21 3.91
N PRO A 116 10.12 1.37 3.51
CA PRO A 116 9.39 0.67 2.42
C PRO A 116 9.60 1.27 1.02
N TRP A 117 10.44 2.28 0.83
CA TRP A 117 10.65 3.06 -0.38
C TRP A 117 11.94 2.70 -1.12
N ASP A 118 12.24 1.41 -1.24
CA ASP A 118 13.53 0.93 -1.75
C ASP A 118 13.62 0.84 -3.27
N ARG A 119 12.49 0.77 -4.00
CA ARG A 119 12.47 0.72 -5.47
C ARG A 119 12.69 2.10 -6.07
N THR A 120 13.89 2.38 -6.52
CA THR A 120 14.35 3.75 -6.80
C THR A 120 14.82 3.94 -8.23
N LEU A 121 14.25 4.93 -8.91
CA LEU A 121 14.86 5.58 -10.06
C LEU A 121 15.79 6.68 -9.55
N TYR A 122 17.08 6.51 -9.79
CA TYR A 122 18.12 7.48 -9.43
C TYR A 122 18.48 8.33 -10.63
N ILE A 123 18.56 9.65 -10.45
CA ILE A 123 18.90 10.62 -11.50
C ILE A 123 19.97 11.56 -10.93
N LYS A 124 21.11 11.65 -11.59
CA LYS A 124 22.24 12.49 -11.18
C LYS A 124 22.64 13.44 -12.29
N VAL A 125 22.91 14.71 -11.96
CA VAL A 125 23.60 15.64 -12.84
C VAL A 125 25.09 15.28 -12.85
N VAL A 126 25.64 14.94 -14.02
CA VAL A 126 27.06 14.56 -14.16
C VAL A 126 27.90 15.56 -14.96
N ASN A 127 27.26 16.52 -15.60
CA ASN A 127 27.90 17.66 -16.21
C ASN A 127 26.89 18.80 -16.34
N GLY A 128 27.31 20.00 -16.01
CA GLY A 128 26.45 21.19 -15.94
C GLY A 128 25.70 21.28 -14.60
N PHE A 129 24.60 21.97 -14.58
CA PHE A 129 23.77 22.20 -13.40
C PHE A 129 22.38 22.67 -13.82
N LEU A 130 21.41 22.60 -12.91
CA LEU A 130 20.11 23.24 -13.07
C LEU A 130 20.04 24.50 -12.20
N ARG A 131 19.44 25.54 -12.73
CA ARG A 131 19.11 26.77 -12.00
C ARG A 131 17.71 26.65 -11.41
N GLU A 132 17.37 27.56 -10.51
CA GLU A 132 16.00 27.75 -10.08
C GLU A 132 15.06 27.88 -11.29
N GLY A 133 13.99 27.08 -11.32
CA GLY A 133 13.02 27.03 -12.40
C GLY A 133 13.35 26.10 -13.57
N ASP A 134 14.60 25.63 -13.72
CA ASP A 134 14.92 24.56 -14.67
C ASP A 134 14.24 23.24 -14.26
N THR A 135 13.96 22.37 -15.23
CA THR A 135 13.20 21.14 -14.95
C THR A 135 13.96 19.87 -15.32
N ILE A 136 13.63 18.79 -14.62
CA ILE A 136 13.90 17.42 -15.05
C ILE A 136 12.55 16.74 -15.29
N THR A 137 12.34 16.26 -16.51
CA THR A 137 11.12 15.55 -16.92
C THR A 137 11.40 14.07 -17.05
N VAL A 138 10.64 13.25 -16.34
CA VAL A 138 10.66 11.79 -16.43
C VAL A 138 9.35 11.33 -17.03
N ARG A 139 9.41 10.61 -18.15
CA ARG A 139 8.24 10.02 -18.79
C ARG A 139 8.31 8.51 -18.62
N PHE A 140 7.45 7.97 -17.75
CA PHE A 140 7.30 6.54 -17.53
C PHE A 140 6.34 5.94 -18.56
N GLY A 141 6.71 4.80 -19.14
CA GLY A 141 5.82 4.08 -20.06
C GLY A 141 5.58 4.81 -21.37
N VAL A 142 6.62 5.41 -21.97
CA VAL A 142 6.53 6.08 -23.28
C VAL A 142 6.16 5.07 -24.36
N THR A 143 5.09 5.36 -25.14
CA THR A 143 4.49 4.44 -26.11
C THR A 143 4.94 4.66 -27.55
N ASP A 144 5.64 5.74 -27.85
CA ASP A 144 6.02 6.15 -29.21
C ASP A 144 6.83 5.08 -29.96
N GLY A 145 7.58 4.25 -29.25
CA GLY A 145 8.38 3.15 -29.78
C GLY A 145 7.67 1.79 -29.83
N GLY A 146 6.39 1.72 -29.43
CA GLY A 146 5.61 0.46 -29.38
C GLY A 146 5.52 -0.18 -27.98
N SER A 147 6.03 0.45 -26.92
CA SER A 147 5.78 0.03 -25.54
C SER A 147 4.28 0.11 -25.21
N PRO A 148 3.70 -0.83 -24.45
CA PRO A 148 2.31 -0.74 -24.01
C PRO A 148 2.06 0.36 -22.96
N GLY A 149 3.09 0.95 -22.39
CA GLY A 149 3.01 1.85 -21.24
C GLY A 149 3.63 1.27 -19.96
N MET A 150 3.52 1.98 -18.86
CA MET A 150 3.81 1.47 -17.52
C MET A 150 2.59 0.71 -17.01
N ARG A 151 2.69 -0.60 -16.76
CA ARG A 151 1.63 -1.33 -16.07
C ARG A 151 1.64 -0.95 -14.60
N LEU A 152 0.52 -0.44 -14.11
CA LEU A 152 0.31 -0.17 -12.69
C LEU A 152 0.27 -1.47 -11.88
N GLN A 153 0.36 -1.36 -10.58
CA GLN A 153 0.20 -2.50 -9.68
C GLN A 153 -1.17 -3.15 -9.81
N THR A 154 -1.26 -4.43 -9.42
CA THR A 154 -2.48 -5.24 -9.61
C THR A 154 -3.43 -5.22 -8.42
N PHE A 155 -3.15 -4.43 -7.40
CA PHE A 155 -3.99 -4.28 -6.22
C PHE A 155 -4.32 -2.81 -5.94
N CYS A 156 -5.48 -2.57 -5.30
CA CYS A 156 -5.97 -1.23 -5.00
C CYS A 156 -5.14 -0.54 -3.94
N GLU A 157 -4.89 0.75 -4.16
CA GLU A 157 -4.20 1.65 -3.23
C GLU A 157 -4.68 3.08 -3.47
N ASP A 158 -5.20 3.74 -2.42
CA ASP A 158 -5.70 5.11 -2.55
C ASP A 158 -4.58 6.15 -2.63
N THR A 159 -3.38 5.79 -2.16
CA THR A 159 -2.22 6.67 -1.98
C THR A 159 -0.96 6.15 -2.68
N PHE A 160 -1.11 5.68 -3.94
CA PHE A 160 0.05 5.29 -4.74
C PHE A 160 0.92 6.52 -5.04
N GLU A 161 2.05 6.61 -4.34
CA GLU A 161 2.92 7.79 -4.34
C GLU A 161 4.15 7.62 -5.22
N PHE A 162 4.44 8.64 -6.04
CA PHE A 162 5.71 8.83 -6.72
C PHE A 162 6.63 9.65 -5.81
N ARG A 163 7.27 9.01 -4.83
CA ARG A 163 8.02 9.71 -3.80
C ARG A 163 9.31 10.30 -4.31
N MET A 164 9.36 11.62 -4.38
CA MET A 164 10.52 12.37 -4.83
C MET A 164 11.39 12.80 -3.65
N LEU A 165 12.67 12.45 -3.71
CA LEU A 165 13.70 12.91 -2.78
C LEU A 165 14.76 13.68 -3.55
N VAL A 166 15.27 14.79 -2.98
CA VAL A 166 16.20 15.70 -3.63
C VAL A 166 17.44 15.89 -2.77
N ASP A 167 18.60 15.81 -3.40
CA ASP A 167 19.90 16.24 -2.86
C ASP A 167 20.55 17.24 -3.86
N PRO A 168 20.25 18.53 -3.75
CA PRO A 168 20.64 19.51 -4.78
C PRO A 168 22.14 19.81 -4.83
N ILE A 169 22.90 19.51 -3.78
CA ILE A 169 24.31 19.90 -3.62
C ILE A 169 25.24 18.74 -3.28
N ALA A 170 24.88 17.52 -3.66
CA ALA A 170 25.69 16.31 -3.53
C ALA A 170 26.16 15.98 -2.10
N THR A 171 25.31 16.16 -1.12
CA THR A 171 25.60 15.85 0.29
C THR A 171 25.27 14.42 0.69
N TYR A 172 24.58 13.68 -0.19
CA TYR A 172 23.96 12.38 0.08
C TYR A 172 22.88 12.41 1.18
N ASN A 173 22.44 13.60 1.58
CA ASN A 173 21.32 13.81 2.48
C ASN A 173 20.07 14.17 1.65
N TYR A 174 19.34 13.15 1.27
CA TYR A 174 18.12 13.28 0.47
C TYR A 174 16.96 13.75 1.33
N GLN A 175 16.33 14.84 0.92
CA GLN A 175 15.16 15.40 1.57
C GLN A 175 13.90 15.17 0.71
N PRO A 176 12.76 14.78 1.29
CA PRO A 176 11.51 14.69 0.55
C PRO A 176 11.02 16.09 0.15
N LEU A 177 10.36 16.19 -0.98
CA LEU A 177 9.59 17.38 -1.33
C LEU A 177 8.37 17.51 -0.42
N PRO A 178 7.89 18.73 -0.12
CA PRO A 178 6.74 18.92 0.77
C PRO A 178 5.43 18.36 0.22
N GLU A 179 5.29 18.37 -1.11
CA GLU A 179 4.14 17.79 -1.81
C GLU A 179 4.64 16.67 -2.73
N GLN A 180 4.04 15.50 -2.57
CA GLN A 180 4.36 14.31 -3.36
C GLN A 180 3.23 14.00 -4.34
N PRO A 181 3.52 13.63 -5.60
CA PRO A 181 2.47 13.20 -6.52
C PRO A 181 1.86 11.87 -6.08
N ILE A 182 0.53 11.83 -5.97
CA ILE A 182 -0.24 10.66 -5.58
C ILE A 182 -1.31 10.40 -6.63
N ILE A 183 -1.53 9.14 -6.95
CA ILE A 183 -2.67 8.65 -7.72
C ILE A 183 -3.41 7.59 -6.92
N SER A 184 -4.65 7.30 -7.29
CA SER A 184 -5.40 6.16 -6.75
C SER A 184 -5.38 5.00 -7.75
N VAL A 185 -5.11 3.80 -7.27
CA VAL A 185 -5.28 2.56 -8.02
C VAL A 185 -6.56 1.89 -7.55
N VAL A 186 -7.54 1.78 -8.44
CA VAL A 186 -8.89 1.30 -8.14
C VAL A 186 -9.18 -0.02 -8.83
N ALA A 187 -10.19 -0.76 -8.33
CA ALA A 187 -10.62 -2.00 -8.98
C ALA A 187 -11.21 -1.73 -10.36
N GLY A 188 -10.97 -2.65 -11.28
CA GLY A 188 -11.65 -2.69 -12.57
C GLY A 188 -13.07 -3.23 -12.47
N LYS A 189 -13.71 -3.46 -13.62
CA LYS A 189 -15.02 -4.11 -13.69
C LYS A 189 -14.94 -5.55 -13.16
N PRO A 190 -16.02 -6.05 -12.54
CA PRO A 190 -16.03 -7.41 -12.02
C PRO A 190 -15.97 -8.43 -13.16
N GLU A 191 -15.07 -9.40 -13.02
CA GLU A 191 -14.96 -10.58 -13.93
C GLU A 191 -15.34 -11.88 -13.21
N SER A 192 -15.35 -11.86 -11.87
CA SER A 192 -15.74 -12.99 -11.04
C SER A 192 -16.55 -12.54 -9.82
N TYR A 193 -17.22 -13.50 -9.17
CA TYR A 193 -18.00 -13.26 -7.97
C TYR A 193 -17.59 -14.23 -6.87
N VAL A 194 -17.55 -13.76 -5.64
CA VAL A 194 -17.23 -14.52 -4.45
C VAL A 194 -18.42 -14.51 -3.51
N ALA A 195 -18.75 -15.68 -2.98
CA ALA A 195 -19.77 -15.89 -1.99
C ALA A 195 -19.17 -16.57 -0.77
N VAL A 196 -19.41 -16.04 0.43
CA VAL A 196 -18.83 -16.53 1.68
C VAL A 196 -19.92 -16.76 2.71
N MET A 197 -19.90 -17.93 3.34
CA MET A 197 -20.73 -18.32 4.48
C MET A 197 -19.83 -18.81 5.62
N PRO A 198 -20.32 -18.88 6.87
CA PRO A 198 -19.65 -19.66 7.90
C PRO A 198 -19.45 -21.10 7.48
N THR A 199 -18.40 -21.75 7.97
CA THR A 199 -18.11 -23.15 7.64
C THR A 199 -18.86 -24.14 8.52
N LEU A 200 -19.34 -23.72 9.70
CA LEU A 200 -20.10 -24.56 10.64
C LEU A 200 -21.11 -23.72 11.41
N ARG A 201 -22.34 -24.21 11.55
CA ARG A 201 -23.38 -23.68 12.43
C ARG A 201 -24.19 -24.82 13.06
N ARG A 202 -24.83 -24.53 14.19
CA ARG A 202 -25.82 -25.44 14.78
C ARG A 202 -27.17 -25.27 14.09
N VAL A 203 -27.99 -26.30 14.17
CA VAL A 203 -29.38 -26.23 13.67
C VAL A 203 -30.11 -25.04 14.27
N GLY A 204 -30.71 -24.20 13.39
CA GLY A 204 -31.47 -23.02 13.75
C GLY A 204 -30.59 -21.78 14.12
N GLU A 205 -29.27 -21.91 14.18
CA GLU A 205 -28.37 -20.78 14.40
C GLU A 205 -28.33 -19.89 13.16
N THR A 206 -28.40 -18.55 13.35
CA THR A 206 -28.41 -17.62 12.25
C THR A 206 -26.99 -17.38 11.67
N PHE A 207 -26.94 -17.04 10.38
CA PHE A 207 -25.72 -16.68 9.68
C PHE A 207 -26.00 -15.68 8.56
N SER A 208 -24.95 -15.06 8.04
CA SER A 208 -25.01 -14.20 6.85
C SER A 208 -24.34 -14.89 5.65
N LEU A 209 -24.92 -14.68 4.46
CA LEU A 209 -24.26 -14.88 3.18
C LEU A 209 -23.68 -13.53 2.72
N LYS A 210 -22.37 -13.46 2.50
CA LYS A 210 -21.68 -12.27 2.07
C LYS A 210 -21.15 -12.46 0.65
N LEU A 211 -21.32 -11.44 -0.18
CA LEU A 211 -21.09 -11.51 -1.62
C LEU A 211 -20.29 -10.30 -2.08
N ARG A 212 -19.37 -10.50 -3.02
CA ARG A 212 -18.68 -9.41 -3.71
C ARG A 212 -18.38 -9.77 -5.16
N GLY A 213 -18.25 -8.75 -6.03
CA GLY A 213 -17.62 -8.90 -7.33
C GLY A 213 -16.14 -8.61 -7.26
N GLU A 214 -15.35 -9.28 -8.06
CA GLU A 214 -13.89 -9.08 -8.13
C GLU A 214 -13.47 -8.81 -9.56
N ASP A 215 -12.53 -7.87 -9.75
CA ASP A 215 -11.89 -7.64 -11.04
C ASP A 215 -10.98 -8.82 -11.42
N MET A 216 -10.31 -8.72 -12.57
CA MET A 216 -9.40 -9.78 -13.05
C MET A 216 -8.22 -10.08 -12.12
N TRP A 217 -7.95 -9.20 -11.17
CA TRP A 217 -6.85 -9.33 -10.21
C TRP A 217 -7.30 -9.77 -8.82
N GLY A 218 -8.61 -9.93 -8.62
CA GLY A 218 -9.19 -10.29 -7.34
C GLY A 218 -9.47 -9.10 -6.41
N ASN A 219 -9.42 -7.88 -6.90
CA ASN A 219 -9.80 -6.71 -6.11
C ASN A 219 -11.34 -6.63 -6.00
N PRO A 220 -11.89 -6.44 -4.78
CA PRO A 220 -13.31 -6.13 -4.63
C PRO A 220 -13.69 -4.90 -5.45
N SER A 221 -14.68 -5.06 -6.34
CA SER A 221 -15.11 -4.03 -7.28
C SER A 221 -16.45 -3.42 -6.90
N ASP A 222 -16.52 -2.11 -6.92
CA ASP A 222 -17.75 -1.33 -6.77
C ASP A 222 -18.46 -1.02 -8.10
N GLN A 223 -17.96 -1.58 -9.20
CA GLN A 223 -18.51 -1.39 -10.55
C GLN A 223 -19.53 -2.46 -10.93
N CYS A 224 -20.08 -3.17 -9.95
CA CYS A 224 -21.13 -4.16 -10.17
C CYS A 224 -22.51 -3.49 -10.35
N ASP A 225 -23.23 -3.87 -11.41
CA ASP A 225 -24.64 -3.51 -11.62
C ASP A 225 -25.35 -4.72 -12.22
N VAL A 226 -25.67 -5.71 -11.38
CA VAL A 226 -26.21 -6.99 -11.82
C VAL A 226 -27.08 -7.64 -10.76
N THR A 227 -28.09 -8.38 -11.20
CA THR A 227 -28.95 -9.22 -10.32
C THR A 227 -28.69 -10.68 -10.62
N PHE A 228 -28.44 -11.46 -9.57
CA PHE A 228 -28.33 -12.91 -9.61
C PHE A 228 -29.50 -13.56 -8.87
N GLN A 229 -29.92 -14.71 -9.36
CA GLN A 229 -30.79 -15.60 -8.59
C GLN A 229 -29.96 -16.40 -7.59
N LEU A 230 -30.55 -16.76 -6.45
CA LEU A 230 -29.91 -17.55 -5.42
C LEU A 230 -30.53 -18.95 -5.41
N ARG A 231 -29.70 -19.97 -5.44
CA ARG A 231 -30.11 -21.38 -5.42
C ARG A 231 -29.36 -22.11 -4.31
N ALA A 232 -30.11 -22.61 -3.33
CA ALA A 232 -29.53 -23.40 -2.24
C ALA A 232 -29.74 -24.91 -2.48
N SER A 233 -28.80 -25.72 -2.00
CA SER A 233 -28.86 -27.20 -2.06
C SER A 233 -29.84 -27.80 -1.05
N ALA A 234 -30.29 -27.02 -0.05
CA ALA A 234 -31.25 -27.40 0.99
C ALA A 234 -32.15 -26.21 1.35
N ALA A 235 -33.18 -26.42 2.16
CA ALA A 235 -34.04 -25.34 2.64
C ALA A 235 -33.25 -24.38 3.55
N VAL A 236 -33.17 -23.13 3.17
CA VAL A 236 -32.54 -22.04 3.95
C VAL A 236 -33.61 -20.99 4.23
N ALA A 237 -33.91 -20.77 5.50
CA ALA A 237 -34.90 -19.78 5.90
C ALA A 237 -34.37 -18.38 5.61
N ASN A 238 -35.24 -17.46 5.22
CA ASN A 238 -34.96 -16.05 4.87
C ASN A 238 -34.03 -15.85 3.66
N LEU A 239 -33.69 -16.90 2.92
CA LEU A 239 -32.93 -16.73 1.66
C LEU A 239 -33.85 -16.08 0.62
N PRO A 240 -33.52 -14.88 0.08
CA PRO A 240 -34.30 -14.28 -0.99
C PRO A 240 -34.11 -15.03 -2.31
N ASP A 241 -35.06 -14.90 -3.25
CA ASP A 241 -34.95 -15.52 -4.57
C ASP A 241 -33.79 -14.91 -5.40
N SER A 242 -33.44 -13.67 -5.13
CA SER A 242 -32.40 -12.95 -5.87
C SER A 242 -31.66 -11.92 -5.02
N VAL A 243 -30.48 -11.54 -5.47
CA VAL A 243 -29.65 -10.47 -4.91
C VAL A 243 -29.21 -9.52 -6.01
N THR A 244 -29.21 -8.22 -5.72
CA THR A 244 -28.78 -7.19 -6.66
C THR A 244 -27.56 -6.45 -6.13
N PHE A 245 -26.51 -6.43 -6.93
CA PHE A 245 -25.37 -5.52 -6.76
C PHE A 245 -25.71 -4.19 -7.42
N LYS A 246 -25.35 -3.09 -6.79
CA LYS A 246 -25.50 -1.73 -7.35
C LYS A 246 -24.15 -1.08 -7.51
N LEU A 247 -24.03 -0.18 -8.47
CA LEU A 247 -22.84 0.66 -8.62
C LEU A 247 -22.53 1.39 -7.32
N GLY A 248 -21.28 1.32 -6.88
CA GLY A 248 -20.79 1.86 -5.62
C GLY A 248 -20.80 0.88 -4.44
N ASP A 249 -21.42 -0.30 -4.58
CA ASP A 249 -21.42 -1.34 -3.56
C ASP A 249 -20.23 -2.29 -3.78
N PHE A 250 -19.26 -2.31 -2.87
CA PHE A 250 -18.17 -3.30 -2.88
C PHE A 250 -18.62 -4.69 -2.46
N ALA A 251 -19.69 -4.79 -1.69
CA ALA A 251 -20.20 -6.04 -1.15
C ALA A 251 -21.68 -5.97 -0.84
N VAL A 252 -22.33 -7.13 -0.81
CA VAL A 252 -23.72 -7.30 -0.37
C VAL A 252 -23.78 -8.36 0.71
N GLU A 253 -24.49 -8.10 1.80
CA GLU A 253 -24.73 -9.03 2.88
C GLU A 253 -26.22 -9.40 2.96
N ILE A 254 -26.51 -10.69 3.06
CA ILE A 254 -27.85 -11.24 3.29
C ILE A 254 -27.82 -11.86 4.70
N PRO A 255 -28.35 -11.16 5.71
CA PRO A 255 -28.30 -11.57 7.10
C PRO A 255 -29.44 -12.54 7.46
N ASP A 256 -29.40 -13.03 8.70
CA ASP A 256 -30.47 -13.79 9.36
C ASP A 256 -30.90 -15.06 8.64
N LEU A 257 -30.02 -15.65 7.83
CA LEU A 257 -30.27 -16.98 7.24
C LEU A 257 -30.17 -18.06 8.31
N SER A 258 -30.96 -19.13 8.20
CA SER A 258 -30.83 -20.30 9.08
C SER A 258 -31.24 -21.58 8.39
N VAL A 259 -30.80 -22.74 8.94
CA VAL A 259 -31.11 -24.08 8.44
C VAL A 259 -31.64 -24.91 9.58
N SER A 260 -32.76 -25.60 9.35
CA SER A 260 -33.47 -26.38 10.37
C SER A 260 -33.07 -27.85 10.41
N GLU A 261 -32.26 -28.35 9.49
CA GLU A 261 -31.83 -29.73 9.38
C GLU A 261 -30.32 -29.86 9.32
N THR A 262 -29.77 -30.95 9.84
CA THR A 262 -28.33 -31.24 9.76
C THR A 262 -27.93 -31.60 8.32
N GLY A 263 -26.71 -31.24 7.93
CA GLY A 263 -26.18 -31.57 6.61
C GLY A 263 -25.23 -30.50 6.08
N ASP A 264 -24.75 -30.70 4.85
CA ASP A 264 -23.93 -29.73 4.16
C ASP A 264 -24.82 -28.90 3.21
N VAL A 265 -24.75 -27.59 3.35
CA VAL A 265 -25.51 -26.63 2.56
C VAL A 265 -24.57 -25.83 1.65
N ARG A 266 -24.99 -25.64 0.40
CA ARG A 266 -24.32 -24.81 -0.60
C ARG A 266 -25.30 -23.78 -1.13
N ILE A 267 -24.85 -22.61 -1.47
CA ILE A 267 -25.63 -21.56 -2.11
C ILE A 267 -24.87 -21.10 -3.35
N GLU A 268 -25.55 -21.08 -4.47
CA GLU A 268 -25.03 -20.65 -5.77
C GLU A 268 -25.64 -19.30 -6.17
N LEU A 269 -24.83 -18.48 -6.82
CA LEU A 269 -25.29 -17.33 -7.59
C LEU A 269 -25.50 -17.78 -9.03
N VAL A 270 -26.68 -17.53 -9.56
CA VAL A 270 -27.09 -17.99 -10.88
C VAL A 270 -27.43 -16.77 -11.74
N ASP A 271 -26.86 -16.70 -12.95
CA ASP A 271 -27.15 -15.64 -13.91
C ASP A 271 -28.52 -15.78 -14.58
N ALA A 272 -28.86 -14.83 -15.46
CA ALA A 272 -30.13 -14.81 -16.18
C ALA A 272 -30.31 -16.01 -17.13
N ASP A 273 -29.22 -16.64 -17.56
CA ASP A 273 -29.22 -17.83 -18.44
C ASP A 273 -29.33 -19.15 -17.64
N GLY A 274 -29.42 -19.05 -16.31
CA GLY A 274 -29.50 -20.21 -15.41
C GLY A 274 -28.17 -20.90 -15.12
N LYS A 275 -27.04 -20.27 -15.46
CA LYS A 275 -25.69 -20.76 -15.19
C LYS A 275 -25.21 -20.29 -13.82
N ALA A 276 -24.66 -21.21 -13.03
CA ALA A 276 -23.96 -20.83 -11.80
C ALA A 276 -22.68 -20.06 -12.12
N VAL A 277 -22.57 -18.83 -11.61
CA VAL A 277 -21.41 -17.94 -11.77
C VAL A 277 -20.53 -17.93 -10.53
N ALA A 278 -21.07 -18.28 -9.36
CA ALA A 278 -20.32 -18.50 -8.13
C ALA A 278 -21.04 -19.51 -7.24
N GLU A 279 -20.29 -20.18 -6.39
CA GLU A 279 -20.81 -21.04 -5.31
C GLU A 279 -20.12 -20.62 -4.00
N ALA A 280 -20.91 -20.45 -2.94
CA ALA A 280 -20.38 -20.20 -1.62
C ALA A 280 -19.64 -21.43 -1.06
N ASN A 281 -18.65 -21.20 -0.18
CA ASN A 281 -18.05 -22.31 0.57
C ASN A 281 -19.14 -23.12 1.28
N PRO A 282 -18.98 -24.45 1.45
CA PRO A 282 -19.97 -25.28 2.11
C PRO A 282 -20.13 -24.87 3.58
N LEU A 283 -21.41 -24.79 4.03
CA LEU A 283 -21.80 -24.68 5.43
C LEU A 283 -22.20 -26.07 5.95
N ARG A 284 -21.49 -26.56 6.97
CA ARG A 284 -21.91 -27.74 7.71
C ARG A 284 -22.85 -27.34 8.84
N VAL A 285 -24.03 -27.95 8.88
CA VAL A 285 -25.01 -27.77 9.94
C VAL A 285 -25.06 -29.03 10.80
N VAL A 286 -24.95 -28.86 12.12
CA VAL A 286 -24.91 -29.95 13.11
C VAL A 286 -25.87 -29.69 14.26
N ASP A 287 -26.31 -30.74 14.97
CA ASP A 287 -27.16 -30.57 16.15
C ASP A 287 -26.43 -29.89 17.31
N ALA A 288 -25.15 -30.22 17.51
CA ALA A 288 -24.32 -29.67 18.55
C ALA A 288 -22.85 -29.54 18.09
N ALA A 289 -22.17 -28.57 18.60
CA ALA A 289 -20.72 -28.39 18.46
C ALA A 289 -20.18 -27.63 19.68
N ASP A 290 -19.08 -28.09 20.24
CA ASP A 290 -18.44 -27.41 21.37
C ASP A 290 -17.69 -26.16 20.91
N LEU A 291 -17.15 -26.20 19.71
CA LEU A 291 -16.39 -25.10 19.08
C LEU A 291 -16.97 -24.78 17.71
N ILE A 292 -16.91 -23.50 17.34
CA ILE A 292 -17.26 -23.00 16.02
C ILE A 292 -15.99 -22.34 15.42
N PRO A 293 -15.59 -22.67 14.18
CA PRO A 293 -14.45 -22.07 13.55
C PRO A 293 -14.73 -20.61 13.12
N PHE A 294 -13.71 -19.75 13.28
CA PHE A 294 -13.65 -18.39 12.76
C PHE A 294 -12.40 -18.24 11.93
N TRP A 295 -12.45 -17.32 10.95
CA TRP A 295 -11.35 -17.05 10.05
C TRP A 295 -10.71 -15.70 10.38
N ALA A 296 -9.39 -15.68 10.44
CA ALA A 296 -8.65 -14.49 10.83
C ALA A 296 -7.41 -14.27 9.97
N ASP A 297 -7.07 -13.00 9.74
CA ASP A 297 -5.74 -12.57 9.34
C ASP A 297 -5.08 -11.86 10.54
N LEU A 298 -4.04 -12.46 11.09
CA LEU A 298 -3.34 -11.95 12.26
C LEU A 298 -1.97 -11.37 11.91
N HIS A 299 -1.67 -11.11 10.64
CA HIS A 299 -0.39 -10.59 10.19
C HIS A 299 -0.55 -9.53 9.08
N GLY A 300 -1.49 -8.62 9.24
CA GLY A 300 -1.69 -7.51 8.33
C GLY A 300 -0.76 -6.33 8.62
N GLN A 301 -0.42 -5.57 7.58
CA GLN A 301 0.38 -4.34 7.67
C GLN A 301 -0.24 -3.23 6.81
N SER A 302 0.09 -1.98 7.10
CA SER A 302 -0.44 -0.79 6.46
C SER A 302 0.67 0.16 5.99
N GLU A 303 0.29 1.28 5.38
CA GLU A 303 1.25 2.25 4.84
C GLU A 303 2.13 2.93 5.89
N GLU A 304 1.69 2.95 7.14
CA GLU A 304 2.46 3.47 8.24
C GLU A 304 3.69 2.60 8.58
N THR A 305 3.69 1.37 8.06
CA THR A 305 4.83 0.45 8.13
C THR A 305 5.28 0.03 6.73
N ILE A 306 5.25 -1.24 6.38
CA ILE A 306 5.71 -1.71 5.07
C ILE A 306 4.58 -2.01 4.09
N GLY A 307 3.33 -2.00 4.53
CA GLY A 307 2.16 -2.27 3.71
C GLY A 307 1.74 -1.08 2.82
N THR A 308 0.51 -1.15 2.34
CA THR A 308 -0.16 -0.11 1.56
C THR A 308 -1.52 0.18 2.18
N ASN A 309 -2.07 1.36 1.89
CA ASN A 309 -3.28 1.86 2.54
C ASN A 309 -3.16 1.99 4.08
N SER A 310 -4.02 2.75 4.70
CA SER A 310 -3.97 3.01 6.15
C SER A 310 -4.41 1.81 6.99
N ALA A 311 -4.03 1.80 8.26
CA ALA A 311 -4.51 0.80 9.23
C ALA A 311 -6.05 0.76 9.31
N ARG A 312 -6.72 1.90 9.15
CA ARG A 312 -8.19 1.98 9.07
C ARG A 312 -8.74 1.23 7.86
N GLN A 313 -8.15 1.44 6.69
CA GLN A 313 -8.54 0.76 5.45
C GLN A 313 -8.25 -0.75 5.52
N PHE A 314 -7.19 -1.17 6.20
CA PHE A 314 -6.91 -2.58 6.47
C PHE A 314 -8.05 -3.25 7.25
N PHE A 315 -8.51 -2.68 8.36
CA PHE A 315 -9.62 -3.25 9.13
C PHE A 315 -10.95 -3.17 8.37
N ASP A 316 -11.18 -2.10 7.62
CA ASP A 316 -12.37 -1.98 6.76
C ASP A 316 -12.40 -3.07 5.70
N PHE A 317 -11.28 -3.29 5.01
CA PHE A 317 -11.14 -4.34 4.01
C PHE A 317 -11.38 -5.73 4.63
N ALA A 318 -10.73 -6.02 5.76
CA ALA A 318 -10.85 -7.29 6.45
C ALA A 318 -12.31 -7.62 6.81
N ARG A 319 -13.02 -6.66 7.41
CA ARG A 319 -14.40 -6.83 7.86
C ARG A 319 -15.42 -6.82 6.74
N ASN A 320 -15.34 -5.82 5.84
CA ASN A 320 -16.42 -5.48 4.91
C ASN A 320 -16.19 -6.00 3.48
N LYS A 321 -14.96 -6.38 3.12
CA LYS A 321 -14.60 -6.83 1.77
C LYS A 321 -14.00 -8.23 1.75
N ALA A 322 -13.08 -8.56 2.66
CA ALA A 322 -12.53 -9.92 2.79
C ALA A 322 -13.46 -10.87 3.54
N PHE A 323 -14.37 -10.34 4.38
CA PHE A 323 -15.38 -11.09 5.13
C PHE A 323 -14.82 -12.03 6.19
N ILE A 324 -13.63 -11.77 6.70
CA ILE A 324 -13.04 -12.53 7.82
C ILE A 324 -13.64 -12.10 9.16
N ASP A 325 -13.52 -12.95 10.16
CA ASP A 325 -14.15 -12.77 11.48
C ASP A 325 -13.25 -12.03 12.46
N ALA A 326 -11.93 -12.04 12.22
CA ALA A 326 -10.98 -11.33 13.06
C ALA A 326 -9.76 -10.85 12.26
N ALA A 327 -9.15 -9.74 12.68
CA ALA A 327 -7.91 -9.26 12.11
C ALA A 327 -6.97 -8.64 13.15
N GLY A 328 -5.67 -8.80 12.94
CA GLY A 328 -4.62 -8.18 13.74
C GLY A 328 -3.64 -7.41 12.86
N HIS A 329 -3.40 -6.13 13.20
CA HIS A 329 -2.33 -5.38 12.57
C HIS A 329 -1.00 -5.71 13.25
N GLN A 330 0.04 -6.03 12.45
CA GLN A 330 1.35 -6.48 12.91
C GLN A 330 2.47 -5.71 12.21
N GLY A 331 2.46 -4.39 12.34
CA GLY A 331 3.53 -3.55 11.79
C GLY A 331 4.88 -3.84 12.42
N ASN A 332 5.98 -3.65 11.67
CA ASN A 332 7.32 -3.85 12.19
C ASN A 332 7.62 -2.88 13.36
N ASP A 333 8.10 -3.39 14.49
CA ASP A 333 8.33 -2.64 15.73
C ASP A 333 9.22 -1.39 15.55
N PHE A 334 10.26 -1.48 14.71
CA PHE A 334 11.18 -0.38 14.42
C PHE A 334 10.56 0.74 13.55
N GLN A 335 9.38 0.55 12.99
CA GLN A 335 8.63 1.55 12.20
C GLN A 335 7.47 2.17 12.98
N ILE A 336 7.04 1.54 14.07
CA ILE A 336 5.92 2.02 14.87
C ILE A 336 6.38 3.18 15.75
N THR A 337 5.89 4.38 15.45
CA THR A 337 6.05 5.55 16.32
C THR A 337 5.02 5.54 17.45
N THR A 338 5.27 6.30 18.54
CA THR A 338 4.29 6.46 19.63
C THR A 338 2.95 6.98 19.10
N GLY A 339 2.97 7.98 18.21
CA GLY A 339 1.74 8.54 17.64
C GLY A 339 0.96 7.50 16.83
N PHE A 340 1.64 6.73 15.99
CA PHE A 340 0.97 5.66 15.23
C PHE A 340 0.45 4.55 16.15
N TRP A 341 1.16 4.20 17.21
CA TRP A 341 0.69 3.22 18.21
C TRP A 341 -0.61 3.65 18.88
N ASP A 342 -0.71 4.92 19.26
CA ASP A 342 -1.94 5.50 19.84
C ASP A 342 -3.10 5.47 18.83
N ASP A 343 -2.83 5.84 17.58
CA ASP A 343 -3.82 5.77 16.50
C ASP A 343 -4.25 4.34 16.20
N LEU A 344 -3.33 3.40 16.11
CA LEU A 344 -3.62 1.98 15.88
C LEU A 344 -4.52 1.40 16.99
N ASN A 345 -4.22 1.70 18.25
CA ASN A 345 -5.07 1.26 19.36
C ASN A 345 -6.48 1.83 19.25
N ARG A 346 -6.61 3.11 18.91
CA ARG A 346 -7.90 3.77 18.71
C ARG A 346 -8.70 3.13 17.54
N VAL A 347 -8.06 2.96 16.39
CA VAL A 347 -8.70 2.35 15.22
C VAL A 347 -9.08 0.89 15.49
N THR A 348 -8.23 0.13 16.17
CA THR A 348 -8.52 -1.24 16.60
C THR A 348 -9.77 -1.28 17.48
N ALA A 349 -9.89 -0.39 18.46
CA ALA A 349 -11.08 -0.33 19.31
C ALA A 349 -12.36 0.08 18.56
N GLU A 350 -12.26 0.98 17.59
CA GLU A 350 -13.39 1.41 16.77
C GLU A 350 -13.96 0.30 15.87
N TYR A 351 -13.10 -0.59 15.36
CA TYR A 351 -13.51 -1.70 14.50
C TYR A 351 -13.93 -2.95 15.25
N ASN A 352 -13.57 -3.07 16.54
CA ASN A 352 -13.96 -4.22 17.34
C ASN A 352 -15.47 -4.19 17.64
N GLU A 353 -16.18 -5.25 17.22
CA GLU A 353 -17.63 -5.36 17.37
C GLU A 353 -17.97 -6.79 17.82
N ASP A 354 -18.49 -6.91 19.06
CA ASP A 354 -18.83 -8.18 19.65
C ASP A 354 -19.82 -8.99 18.78
N GLY A 355 -19.45 -10.24 18.52
CA GLY A 355 -20.27 -11.16 17.73
C GLY A 355 -20.18 -10.93 16.20
N ARG A 356 -19.43 -9.92 15.74
CA ARG A 356 -19.30 -9.61 14.31
C ARG A 356 -17.86 -9.62 13.82
N PHE A 357 -16.96 -8.89 14.49
CA PHE A 357 -15.58 -8.74 14.04
C PHE A 357 -14.65 -8.43 15.21
N VAL A 358 -13.64 -9.26 15.42
CA VAL A 358 -12.66 -9.09 16.48
C VAL A 358 -11.39 -8.46 15.92
N THR A 359 -10.90 -7.41 16.56
CA THR A 359 -9.66 -6.74 16.17
C THR A 359 -8.62 -6.79 17.28
N LEU A 360 -7.36 -7.00 16.91
CA LEU A 360 -6.24 -7.12 17.83
C LEU A 360 -5.17 -6.10 17.46
N PRO A 361 -4.75 -5.21 18.38
CA PRO A 361 -3.57 -4.40 18.15
C PRO A 361 -2.31 -5.25 18.34
N GLY A 362 -1.30 -5.02 17.52
CA GLY A 362 -0.07 -5.77 17.63
C GLY A 362 1.08 -5.13 16.85
N TYR A 363 2.24 -5.77 16.95
CA TYR A 363 3.42 -5.43 16.18
C TYR A 363 4.27 -6.68 15.97
N GLU A 364 5.00 -6.70 14.88
CA GLU A 364 6.00 -7.72 14.58
C GLU A 364 7.31 -7.35 15.30
N TRP A 365 7.70 -8.16 16.28
CA TRP A 365 8.96 -7.94 16.98
C TRP A 365 10.14 -8.48 16.17
N SER A 366 11.02 -7.61 15.74
CA SER A 366 12.15 -7.94 14.88
C SER A 366 13.40 -8.43 15.62
N GLY A 367 13.43 -8.36 16.95
CA GLY A 367 14.55 -8.81 17.77
C GLY A 367 15.86 -8.03 17.57
N ASN A 368 15.82 -6.90 16.88
CA ASN A 368 16.98 -6.05 16.61
C ASN A 368 17.28 -5.09 17.77
N THR A 369 17.40 -5.61 18.97
CA THR A 369 17.96 -4.86 20.09
C THR A 369 19.48 -5.00 20.03
N GLY A 370 20.11 -4.10 19.29
CA GLY A 370 21.56 -3.91 19.31
C GLY A 370 22.03 -3.18 20.55
#